data_a712895e79c73744535d4a97d1c1a070
#
_entry.id   a712895e79c73744535d4a97d1c1a070
#
_cell.length_a   1.000
_cell.length_b   1.000
_cell.length_c   1.000
_cell.angle_alpha   90.00
_cell.angle_beta   90.00
_cell.angle_gamma   90.00
#
_symmetry.space_group_name_H-M   'P 1'
#
loop_
_entity.id
_entity.type
_entity.pdbx_description
1 polymer ?
#
loop_
_entity_poly.entity_id
_entity_poly.type
_entity_poly.pdbx_seq_one_letter_code
_entity_poly.pdbx_strand_id
1 'polypeptide(L)'
;IVRAMVASGTTVLLTTQYLEEADQLADRISVIDHGRVVAEGTSTELKTSIGSATLNVRLRNLADRATAITTLSRVLDTEVRIGDDPAGVTATVDDPSLAGYALTALHEAGVIVSQVTLGQPSLDEVFLAITSHKTESEQEAA
;
A
#
# COMPACT_ATOMS: atom_id res chain seq x y z
N ILE A 1 22.21 5.89 -13.08
CA ILE A 1 22.90 7.19 -13.03
C ILE A 1 22.89 7.74 -11.61
N VAL A 2 21.74 8.00 -10.98
CA VAL A 2 21.63 8.58 -9.63
C VAL A 2 22.43 7.77 -8.59
N ARG A 3 22.25 6.45 -8.54
CA ARG A 3 22.99 5.60 -7.60
C ARG A 3 24.49 5.63 -7.79
N ALA A 4 24.96 5.77 -9.02
CA ALA A 4 26.39 5.90 -9.31
C ALA A 4 26.96 7.24 -8.78
N MET A 5 26.20 8.31 -8.90
CA MET A 5 26.58 9.63 -8.34
C MET A 5 26.65 9.59 -6.81
N VAL A 6 25.68 8.99 -6.17
CA VAL A 6 25.65 8.81 -4.71
C VAL A 6 26.83 7.94 -4.26
N ALA A 7 27.11 6.85 -4.95
CA ALA A 7 28.25 5.97 -4.64
C ALA A 7 29.61 6.67 -4.78
N SER A 8 29.70 7.71 -5.62
CA SER A 8 30.91 8.56 -5.75
C SER A 8 31.01 9.65 -4.67
N GLY A 9 30.08 9.71 -3.72
CA GLY A 9 30.06 10.68 -2.62
C GLY A 9 29.27 11.96 -2.91
N THR A 10 28.51 12.01 -4.01
CA THR A 10 27.66 13.15 -4.35
C THR A 10 26.34 13.09 -3.59
N THR A 11 25.95 14.19 -2.96
CA THR A 11 24.60 14.34 -2.40
C THR A 11 23.63 14.74 -3.52
N VAL A 12 22.53 14.01 -3.65
CA VAL A 12 21.51 14.23 -4.68
C VAL A 12 20.20 14.59 -4.02
N LEU A 13 19.62 15.72 -4.40
CA LEU A 13 18.24 16.09 -4.08
C LEU A 13 17.36 15.77 -5.29
N LEU A 14 16.44 14.83 -5.13
CA LEU A 14 15.51 14.42 -6.16
C LEU A 14 14.09 14.88 -5.80
N THR A 15 13.42 15.57 -6.71
CA THR A 15 12.00 15.85 -6.61
C THR A 15 11.25 15.03 -7.64
N THR A 16 10.22 14.32 -7.21
CA THR A 16 9.40 13.46 -8.06
C THR A 16 7.98 13.37 -7.53
N GLN A 17 7.03 13.13 -8.42
CA GLN A 17 5.68 12.72 -8.07
C GLN A 17 5.49 11.20 -8.14
N TYR A 18 6.52 10.49 -8.59
CA TYR A 18 6.52 9.03 -8.70
C TYR A 18 7.10 8.42 -7.44
N LEU A 19 6.23 7.98 -6.53
CA LEU A 19 6.63 7.49 -5.22
C LEU A 19 7.45 6.21 -5.28
N GLU A 20 7.25 5.38 -6.31
CA GLU A 20 8.06 4.18 -6.54
C GLU A 20 9.53 4.52 -6.84
N GLU A 21 9.80 5.59 -7.59
CA GLU A 21 11.17 6.07 -7.82
C GLU A 21 11.82 6.53 -6.52
N ALA A 22 11.07 7.27 -5.68
CA ALA A 22 11.54 7.70 -4.38
C ALA A 22 11.86 6.49 -3.48
N ASP A 23 10.99 5.47 -3.47
CA ASP A 23 11.18 4.24 -2.71
C ASP A 23 12.47 3.51 -3.09
N GLN A 24 12.79 3.47 -4.38
CA GLN A 24 13.95 2.76 -4.89
C GLN A 24 15.26 3.53 -4.78
N LEU A 25 15.24 4.85 -4.87
CA LEU A 25 16.43 5.69 -5.04
C LEU A 25 16.83 6.49 -3.82
N ALA A 26 15.88 6.86 -2.96
CA ALA A 26 16.10 7.78 -1.86
C ALA A 26 16.49 7.09 -0.56
N ASP A 27 17.50 7.62 0.13
CA ASP A 27 17.84 7.23 1.49
C ASP A 27 16.87 7.84 2.50
N ARG A 28 16.40 9.06 2.24
CA ARG A 28 15.38 9.78 3.01
C ARG A 28 14.39 10.43 2.08
N ILE A 29 13.14 10.47 2.53
CA ILE A 29 12.01 10.99 1.77
C ILE A 29 11.31 12.04 2.64
N SER A 30 11.02 13.19 2.04
CA SER A 30 10.13 14.21 2.62
C SER A 30 8.90 14.31 1.73
N VAL A 31 7.75 14.01 2.27
CA VAL A 31 6.46 14.09 1.58
C VAL A 31 5.90 15.49 1.75
N ILE A 32 5.63 16.16 0.63
CA ILE A 32 5.11 17.52 0.61
C ILE A 32 3.67 17.50 0.08
N ASP A 33 2.77 18.10 0.84
CA ASP A 33 1.38 18.29 0.47
C ASP A 33 0.94 19.71 0.82
N HIS A 34 0.30 20.39 -0.14
CA HIS A 34 -0.14 21.80 0.00
C HIS A 34 0.97 22.72 0.54
N GLY A 35 2.19 22.58 0.04
CA GLY A 35 3.34 23.41 0.41
C GLY A 35 3.93 23.14 1.80
N ARG A 36 3.58 22.03 2.44
CA ARG A 36 4.08 21.64 3.76
C ARG A 36 4.63 20.23 3.75
N VAL A 37 5.69 20.01 4.53
CA VAL A 37 6.16 18.66 4.81
C VAL A 37 5.17 17.98 5.74
N VAL A 38 4.55 16.91 5.27
CA VAL A 38 3.52 16.15 6.02
C VAL A 38 4.07 14.86 6.62
N ALA A 39 5.16 14.33 6.07
CA ALA A 39 5.89 13.20 6.62
C ALA A 39 7.34 13.22 6.15
N GLU A 40 8.25 12.71 6.96
CA GLU A 40 9.66 12.60 6.64
C GLU A 40 10.26 11.34 7.29
N GLY A 41 11.12 10.65 6.56
CA GLY A 41 11.81 9.45 7.05
C GLY A 41 12.42 8.63 5.93
N THR A 42 12.94 7.45 6.28
CA THR A 42 13.28 6.44 5.30
C THR A 42 12.01 5.82 4.71
N SER A 43 12.11 5.16 3.58
CA SER A 43 10.97 4.44 2.99
C SER A 43 10.36 3.45 3.99
N THR A 44 11.18 2.70 4.71
CA THR A 44 10.71 1.73 5.71
C THR A 44 10.00 2.41 6.88
N GLU A 45 10.53 3.51 7.41
CA GLU A 45 9.89 4.28 8.49
C GLU A 45 8.52 4.79 8.07
N LEU A 46 8.41 5.34 6.85
CA LEU A 46 7.15 5.86 6.32
C LEU A 46 6.12 4.73 6.14
N LYS A 47 6.51 3.60 5.56
CA LYS A 47 5.63 2.43 5.39
C LYS A 47 5.16 1.85 6.71
N THR A 48 6.02 1.82 7.72
CA THR A 48 5.69 1.33 9.06
C THR A 48 4.78 2.30 9.83
N SER A 49 4.85 3.59 9.53
CA SER A 49 4.12 4.63 10.27
C SER A 49 2.59 4.49 10.19
N ILE A 50 2.06 3.89 9.13
CA ILE A 50 0.61 3.68 8.98
C ILE A 50 0.13 2.39 9.64
N GLY A 51 1.04 1.55 10.17
CA GLY A 51 0.71 0.37 10.99
C GLY A 51 -0.03 -0.75 10.27
N SER A 52 -0.23 -0.64 8.96
CA SER A 52 -0.96 -1.61 8.16
C SER A 52 -0.02 -2.46 7.29
N ALA A 53 -0.52 -3.62 6.87
CA ALA A 53 0.11 -4.48 5.88
C ALA A 53 -0.73 -4.50 4.60
N THR A 54 -0.13 -4.93 3.50
CA THR A 54 -0.84 -5.12 2.23
C THR A 54 -0.95 -6.60 1.93
N LEU A 55 -2.18 -7.08 1.83
CA LEU A 55 -2.50 -8.43 1.40
C LEU A 55 -2.74 -8.42 -0.11
N ASN A 56 -1.89 -9.12 -0.86
CA ASN A 56 -2.07 -9.34 -2.29
C ASN A 56 -2.47 -10.79 -2.53
N VAL A 57 -3.60 -10.98 -3.19
CA VAL A 57 -4.14 -12.29 -3.53
C VAL A 57 -4.26 -12.40 -5.04
N ARG A 58 -3.64 -13.41 -5.63
CA ARG A 58 -3.80 -13.74 -7.03
C ARG A 58 -4.79 -14.89 -7.19
N LEU A 59 -5.81 -14.66 -7.99
CA LEU A 59 -6.85 -15.63 -8.27
C LEU A 59 -6.43 -16.58 -9.40
N ARG A 60 -6.87 -17.82 -9.31
CA ARG A 60 -6.68 -18.79 -10.41
C ARG A 60 -7.65 -18.52 -11.57
N ASN A 61 -8.89 -18.11 -11.24
CA ASN A 61 -9.92 -17.81 -12.21
C ASN A 61 -10.36 -16.35 -12.10
N LEU A 62 -10.35 -15.65 -13.20
CA LEU A 62 -10.78 -14.25 -13.26
C LEU A 62 -12.27 -14.09 -12.94
N ALA A 63 -13.07 -15.11 -13.22
CA ALA A 63 -14.50 -15.13 -12.91
C ALA A 63 -14.82 -15.02 -11.41
N ASP A 64 -13.89 -15.42 -10.55
CA ASP A 64 -14.05 -15.40 -9.09
C ASP A 64 -13.76 -14.01 -8.48
N ARG A 65 -13.32 -13.05 -9.28
CA ARG A 65 -12.86 -11.74 -8.80
C ARG A 65 -13.93 -10.98 -8.01
N ALA A 66 -15.16 -10.93 -8.49
CA ALA A 66 -16.26 -10.26 -7.80
C ALA A 66 -16.54 -10.89 -6.44
N THR A 67 -16.55 -12.22 -6.37
CA THR A 67 -16.72 -12.98 -5.13
C THR A 67 -15.55 -12.74 -4.16
N ALA A 68 -14.32 -12.72 -4.69
CA ALA A 68 -13.12 -12.47 -3.89
C ALA A 68 -13.15 -11.07 -3.28
N ILE A 69 -13.48 -10.04 -4.05
CA ILE A 69 -13.57 -8.65 -3.58
C ILE A 69 -14.62 -8.55 -2.46
N THR A 70 -15.83 -9.07 -2.68
CA THR A 70 -16.92 -9.04 -1.69
C THR A 70 -16.53 -9.76 -0.40
N THR A 71 -15.89 -10.92 -0.52
CA THR A 71 -15.49 -11.74 0.64
C THR A 71 -14.40 -11.04 1.44
N LEU A 72 -13.35 -10.55 0.77
CA LEU A 72 -12.24 -9.85 1.42
C LEU A 72 -12.69 -8.54 2.07
N SER A 73 -13.51 -7.73 1.38
CA SER A 73 -14.03 -6.48 1.94
C SER A 73 -14.83 -6.72 3.22
N ARG A 74 -15.63 -7.78 3.27
CA ARG A 74 -16.41 -8.13 4.45
C ARG A 74 -15.56 -8.62 5.62
N VAL A 75 -14.55 -9.46 5.35
CA VAL A 75 -13.72 -10.07 6.40
C VAL A 75 -12.69 -9.10 6.96
N LEU A 76 -12.13 -8.26 6.10
CA LEU A 76 -11.07 -7.32 6.46
C LEU A 76 -11.61 -5.93 6.83
N ASP A 77 -12.90 -5.68 6.61
CA ASP A 77 -13.55 -4.38 6.81
C ASP A 77 -12.79 -3.22 6.11
N THR A 78 -12.36 -3.48 4.88
CA THR A 78 -11.55 -2.54 4.09
C THR A 78 -11.95 -2.57 2.62
N GLU A 79 -11.57 -1.51 1.91
CA GLU A 79 -11.70 -1.46 0.46
C GLU A 79 -10.69 -2.40 -0.21
N VAL A 80 -11.17 -3.25 -1.10
CA VAL A 80 -10.35 -4.14 -1.91
C VAL A 80 -10.20 -3.57 -3.30
N ARG A 81 -8.96 -3.46 -3.76
CA ARG A 81 -8.61 -2.92 -5.08
C ARG A 81 -8.19 -4.02 -6.02
N ILE A 82 -8.42 -3.80 -7.30
CA ILE A 82 -7.85 -4.63 -8.36
C ILE A 82 -6.39 -4.21 -8.52
N GLY A 83 -5.47 -5.19 -8.50
CA GLY A 83 -4.05 -4.95 -8.76
C GLY A 83 -3.75 -4.64 -10.21
N ASP A 84 -2.48 -4.42 -10.52
CA ASP A 84 -2.01 -4.21 -11.91
C ASP A 84 -2.27 -5.44 -12.79
N ASP A 85 -2.20 -6.63 -12.20
CA ASP A 85 -2.68 -7.86 -12.82
C ASP A 85 -4.19 -7.99 -12.59
N PRO A 86 -5.00 -8.18 -13.67
CA PRO A 86 -6.45 -8.35 -13.56
C PRO A 86 -6.88 -9.50 -12.65
N ALA A 87 -6.05 -10.54 -12.49
CA ALA A 87 -6.27 -11.65 -11.59
C ALA A 87 -5.84 -11.35 -10.13
N GLY A 88 -5.19 -10.21 -9.90
CA GLY A 88 -4.74 -9.76 -8.59
C GLY A 88 -5.76 -8.87 -7.90
N VAL A 89 -5.97 -9.10 -6.62
CA VAL A 89 -6.71 -8.21 -5.73
C VAL A 89 -5.84 -7.85 -4.54
N THR A 90 -5.93 -6.60 -4.11
CA THR A 90 -5.10 -6.03 -3.04
C THR A 90 -5.99 -5.43 -1.97
N ALA A 91 -5.69 -5.72 -0.73
CA ALA A 91 -6.39 -5.18 0.43
C ALA A 91 -5.38 -4.68 1.47
N THR A 92 -5.69 -3.56 2.10
CA THR A 92 -4.95 -3.09 3.28
C THR A 92 -5.46 -3.85 4.50
N VAL A 93 -4.56 -4.30 5.35
CA VAL A 93 -4.86 -5.11 6.54
C VAL A 93 -4.21 -4.47 7.75
N ASP A 94 -5.00 -3.99 8.70
CA ASP A 94 -4.46 -3.36 9.92
C ASP A 94 -3.81 -4.37 10.86
N ASP A 95 -4.35 -5.58 10.89
CA ASP A 95 -3.77 -6.70 11.65
C ASP A 95 -3.38 -7.84 10.69
N PRO A 96 -2.08 -8.11 10.52
CA PRO A 96 -1.60 -9.19 9.65
C PRO A 96 -2.18 -10.58 9.96
N SER A 97 -2.62 -10.82 11.19
CA SER A 97 -3.25 -12.10 11.59
C SER A 97 -4.57 -12.35 10.87
N LEU A 98 -5.26 -11.29 10.44
CA LEU A 98 -6.51 -11.38 9.68
C LEU A 98 -6.33 -11.99 8.29
N ALA A 99 -5.11 -12.00 7.74
CA ALA A 99 -4.83 -12.64 6.46
C ALA A 99 -5.21 -14.12 6.43
N GLY A 100 -4.99 -14.83 7.54
CA GLY A 100 -5.39 -16.24 7.68
C GLY A 100 -6.91 -16.43 7.59
N TYR A 101 -7.68 -15.58 8.26
CA TYR A 101 -9.14 -15.61 8.19
C TYR A 101 -9.65 -15.25 6.79
N ALA A 102 -9.02 -14.27 6.15
CA ALA A 102 -9.36 -13.88 4.79
C ALA A 102 -9.19 -15.03 3.79
N LEU A 103 -8.08 -15.78 3.89
CA LEU A 103 -7.82 -16.95 3.04
C LEU A 103 -8.82 -18.09 3.29
N THR A 104 -9.16 -18.34 4.53
CA THR A 104 -10.17 -19.32 4.89
C THR A 104 -11.53 -18.95 4.29
N ALA A 105 -11.93 -17.70 4.42
CA ALA A 105 -13.19 -17.21 3.86
C ALA A 105 -13.24 -17.29 2.33
N LEU A 106 -12.13 -17.01 1.63
CA LEU A 106 -12.03 -17.19 0.19
C LEU A 106 -12.21 -18.65 -0.20
N HIS A 107 -11.57 -19.57 0.52
CA HIS A 107 -11.72 -21.01 0.29
C HIS A 107 -13.17 -21.48 0.49
N GLU A 108 -13.81 -21.05 1.56
CA GLU A 108 -15.22 -21.35 1.86
C GLU A 108 -16.19 -20.78 0.79
N ALA A 109 -15.83 -19.64 0.19
CA ALA A 109 -16.58 -19.04 -0.92
C ALA A 109 -16.32 -19.72 -2.27
N GLY A 110 -15.48 -20.76 -2.32
CA GLY A 110 -15.14 -21.49 -3.53
C GLY A 110 -14.11 -20.79 -4.42
N VAL A 111 -13.44 -19.77 -3.92
CA VAL A 111 -12.41 -19.03 -4.65
C VAL A 111 -11.07 -19.74 -4.55
N ILE A 112 -10.49 -20.08 -5.69
CA ILE A 112 -9.16 -20.71 -5.73
C ILE A 112 -8.09 -19.63 -5.88
N VAL A 113 -7.20 -19.57 -4.88
CA VAL A 113 -6.08 -18.65 -4.83
C VAL A 113 -4.83 -19.34 -5.38
N SER A 114 -4.13 -18.69 -6.30
CA SER A 114 -2.88 -19.21 -6.87
C SER A 114 -1.64 -18.69 -6.17
N GLN A 115 -1.71 -17.49 -5.60
CA GLN A 115 -0.59 -16.87 -4.88
C GLN A 115 -1.13 -15.90 -3.83
N VAL A 116 -0.45 -15.83 -2.70
CA VAL A 116 -0.70 -14.86 -1.63
C VAL A 116 0.62 -14.25 -1.19
N THR A 117 0.63 -12.94 -1.04
CA THR A 117 1.74 -12.24 -0.38
C THR A 117 1.18 -11.25 0.63
N LEU A 118 1.82 -11.21 1.78
CA LEU A 118 1.56 -10.22 2.82
C LEU A 118 2.84 -9.40 2.99
N GLY A 119 2.76 -8.10 2.76
CA GLY A 119 3.92 -7.22 2.73
C GLY A 119 3.64 -5.87 3.35
N GLN A 120 4.65 -5.01 3.30
CA GLN A 120 4.51 -3.62 3.68
C GLN A 120 3.66 -2.88 2.63
N PRO A 121 2.93 -1.82 3.04
CA PRO A 121 2.21 -0.97 2.10
C PRO A 121 3.20 -0.28 1.15
N SER A 122 2.70 0.15 0.00
CA SER A 122 3.45 1.01 -0.92
C SER A 122 3.54 2.44 -0.37
N LEU A 123 4.46 3.25 -0.89
CA LEU A 123 4.49 4.68 -0.56
C LEU A 123 3.25 5.43 -1.06
N ASP A 124 2.61 4.95 -2.13
CA ASP A 124 1.33 5.50 -2.61
C ASP A 124 0.23 5.33 -1.54
N GLU A 125 0.15 4.17 -0.93
CA GLU A 125 -0.79 3.91 0.18
C GLU A 125 -0.47 4.77 1.41
N VAL A 126 0.81 4.95 1.74
CA VAL A 126 1.26 5.86 2.80
C VAL A 126 0.83 7.29 2.52
N PHE A 127 1.07 7.78 1.30
CA PHE A 127 0.69 9.13 0.90
C PHE A 127 -0.83 9.34 1.00
N LEU A 128 -1.62 8.41 0.48
CA LEU A 128 -3.07 8.46 0.56
C LEU A 128 -3.57 8.46 2.01
N ALA A 129 -3.00 7.62 2.87
CA ALA A 129 -3.37 7.58 4.28
C ALA A 129 -3.09 8.90 5.01
N ILE A 130 -1.91 9.50 4.77
CA ILE A 130 -1.51 10.76 5.41
C ILE A 130 -2.39 11.93 4.92
N THR A 131 -2.68 11.99 3.62
CA THR A 131 -3.48 13.07 3.03
C THR A 131 -4.97 12.94 3.34
N SER A 132 -5.52 11.72 3.42
CA SER A 132 -6.93 11.47 3.75
C SER A 132 -7.27 11.85 5.19
N HIS A 133 -6.44 11.50 6.16
CA HIS A 133 -6.65 11.87 7.57
C HIS A 133 -6.69 13.39 7.79
N LYS A 134 -6.00 14.15 6.95
CA LYS A 134 -5.98 15.61 7.05
C LYS A 134 -7.29 16.24 6.58
N THR A 135 -7.92 15.66 5.56
CA THR A 135 -9.19 16.14 5.02
C THR A 135 -10.33 15.94 6.04
N GLU A 136 -10.34 14.84 6.77
CA GLU A 136 -11.33 14.58 7.82
C GLU A 136 -11.16 15.54 9.00
N SER A 137 -9.92 15.81 9.41
CA SER A 137 -9.63 16.74 10.52
C SER A 137 -10.00 18.20 10.19
N GLU A 138 -9.89 18.62 8.94
CA GLU A 138 -10.29 19.96 8.49
C GLU A 138 -11.81 20.10 8.32
N GLN A 139 -12.53 19.01 8.02
CA GLN A 139 -14.00 19.00 7.96
C GLN A 139 -14.65 18.96 9.35
N GLU A 140 -14.01 18.34 10.33
CA GLU A 140 -14.48 18.34 11.73
C GLU A 140 -14.22 19.67 12.45
N ALA A 141 -13.24 20.45 12.01
CA ALA A 141 -12.88 21.75 12.59
C ALA A 141 -13.64 22.94 11.96
N ALA A 142 -14.42 22.70 10.94
CA ALA A 142 -15.28 23.71 10.27
C ALA A 142 -16.74 23.56 10.70
#